data_0917da7aefddb98c21eba3f4457932ee
#
_entry.id   0917da7aefddb98c21eba3f4457932ee
#
_cell.length_a   1.000
_cell.length_b   1.000
_cell.length_c   1.000
_cell.angle_alpha   90.00
_cell.angle_beta   90.00
_cell.angle_gamma   90.00
#
_symmetry.space_group_name_H-M   'P 1'
#
loop_
_entity.id
_entity.type
_entity.pdbx_description
1 polymer ?
#
loop_
_entity_poly.entity_id
_entity_poly.type
_entity_poly.pdbx_seq_one_letter_code
_entity_poly.pdbx_strand_id
1 'polypeptide(L)'
;MHSAEQATVVLTSVSQRLTAAAQPLCTTYLGQPCGFHVSLDRSTTPRAAMTGQGEVTVTLGMMSLLGSEDEVAAVVGHEFGHHVAGHIGKRRARSFAAGTVAGTLLGAVVPFGGIAGWALGQGAAQIGSSATQLAFSKDEEREADYLSGYLVARAGYDLDRAGLVWVRLTRGGPNETAGWLDSHPAGPERLAAWRNTIDEVRASSDLVPRRPGR
;
A
#
# COMPACT_ATOMS: atom_id res chain seq x y z
N MET A 1 -17.91 -8.07 12.94
CA MET A 1 -18.21 -8.01 11.48
C MET A 1 -18.99 -6.73 11.23
N HIS A 2 -18.47 -5.85 10.38
CA HIS A 2 -19.21 -4.66 9.94
C HIS A 2 -20.16 -5.05 8.80
N SER A 3 -21.41 -4.55 8.81
CA SER A 3 -22.20 -4.57 7.58
C SER A 3 -21.49 -3.71 6.51
N ALA A 4 -21.78 -3.92 5.24
CA ALA A 4 -21.16 -3.11 4.17
C ALA A 4 -21.45 -1.60 4.36
N GLU A 5 -22.61 -1.25 4.92
CA GLU A 5 -22.98 0.14 5.23
C GLU A 5 -22.12 0.70 6.36
N GLN A 6 -21.95 -0.04 7.47
CA GLN A 6 -21.07 0.36 8.56
C GLN A 6 -19.62 0.49 8.09
N ALA A 7 -19.14 -0.46 7.30
CA ALA A 7 -17.79 -0.41 6.72
C ALA A 7 -17.60 0.84 5.84
N THR A 8 -18.60 1.20 5.03
CA THR A 8 -18.55 2.41 4.20
C THR A 8 -18.48 3.67 5.05
N VAL A 9 -19.28 3.78 6.12
CA VAL A 9 -19.29 4.95 7.01
C VAL A 9 -17.92 5.12 7.67
N VAL A 10 -17.38 4.04 8.27
CA VAL A 10 -16.06 4.04 8.91
C VAL A 10 -14.97 4.42 7.90
N LEU A 11 -14.96 3.77 6.74
CA LEU A 11 -13.94 4.01 5.73
C LEU A 11 -13.97 5.45 5.20
N THR A 12 -15.17 6.01 5.02
CA THR A 12 -15.34 7.41 4.60
C THR A 12 -14.80 8.37 5.64
N SER A 13 -15.15 8.19 6.92
CA SER A 13 -14.66 9.02 8.03
C SER A 13 -13.14 8.98 8.13
N VAL A 14 -12.57 7.78 8.14
CA VAL A 14 -11.12 7.56 8.22
C VAL A 14 -10.41 8.19 7.02
N SER A 15 -10.92 7.98 5.82
CA SER A 15 -10.36 8.52 4.59
C SER A 15 -10.29 10.06 4.59
N GLN A 16 -11.36 10.73 5.01
CA GLN A 16 -11.41 12.19 5.08
C GLN A 16 -10.36 12.74 6.05
N ARG A 17 -10.25 12.16 7.24
CA ARG A 17 -9.29 12.59 8.25
C ARG A 17 -7.84 12.37 7.79
N LEU A 18 -7.55 11.21 7.22
CA LEU A 18 -6.22 10.89 6.68
C LEU A 18 -5.86 11.75 5.48
N THR A 19 -6.82 12.05 4.59
CA THR A 19 -6.59 12.94 3.44
C THR A 19 -6.18 14.34 3.90
N ALA A 20 -6.86 14.88 4.90
CA ALA A 20 -6.49 16.17 5.49
C ALA A 20 -5.09 16.11 6.14
N ALA A 21 -4.79 15.05 6.89
CA ALA A 21 -3.51 14.83 7.55
C ALA A 21 -2.35 14.66 6.54
N ALA A 22 -2.62 14.14 5.35
CA ALA A 22 -1.62 13.88 4.33
C ALA A 22 -1.18 15.13 3.54
N GLN A 23 -2.01 16.17 3.46
CA GLN A 23 -1.73 17.34 2.61
C GLN A 23 -0.35 17.96 2.80
N PRO A 24 0.12 18.22 4.05
CA PRO A 24 1.46 18.78 4.25
C PRO A 24 2.57 17.84 3.76
N LEU A 25 2.40 16.53 3.94
CA LEU A 25 3.38 15.53 3.48
C LEU A 25 3.38 15.46 1.95
N CYS A 26 2.22 15.45 1.31
CA CYS A 26 2.10 15.47 -0.15
C CYS A 26 2.82 16.70 -0.74
N THR A 27 2.58 17.87 -0.19
CA THR A 27 3.25 19.10 -0.64
C THR A 27 4.77 19.00 -0.46
N THR A 28 5.23 18.46 0.67
CA THR A 28 6.67 18.33 0.96
C THR A 28 7.35 17.28 0.08
N TYR A 29 6.74 16.11 -0.10
CA TYR A 29 7.37 14.97 -0.77
C TYR A 29 7.10 14.94 -2.28
N LEU A 30 5.93 15.41 -2.72
CA LEU A 30 5.49 15.35 -4.11
C LEU A 30 5.43 16.72 -4.80
N GLY A 31 5.61 17.81 -4.04
CA GLY A 31 5.54 19.18 -4.55
C GLY A 31 4.13 19.63 -4.94
N GLN A 32 3.10 18.85 -4.61
CA GLN A 32 1.70 19.14 -4.95
C GLN A 32 0.72 18.50 -3.94
N PRO A 33 -0.51 19.04 -3.82
CA PRO A 33 -1.55 18.41 -3.01
C PRO A 33 -1.89 17.00 -3.50
N CYS A 34 -2.29 16.11 -2.60
CA CYS A 34 -2.84 14.80 -2.94
C CYS A 34 -4.37 14.83 -2.95
N GLY A 35 -4.96 14.23 -4.00
CA GLY A 35 -6.36 13.84 -4.00
C GLY A 35 -6.46 12.33 -3.72
N PHE A 36 -7.00 11.95 -2.55
CA PHE A 36 -7.25 10.55 -2.25
C PHE A 36 -8.73 10.24 -2.39
N HIS A 37 -9.01 9.15 -3.08
CA HIS A 37 -10.34 8.56 -3.19
C HIS A 37 -10.30 7.12 -2.69
N VAL A 38 -11.00 6.86 -1.57
CA VAL A 38 -11.03 5.54 -0.95
C VAL A 38 -12.40 4.92 -1.14
N SER A 39 -12.43 3.72 -1.71
CA SER A 39 -13.65 2.97 -2.02
C SER A 39 -13.68 1.62 -1.33
N LEU A 40 -14.90 1.16 -1.01
CA LEU A 40 -15.15 -0.18 -0.48
C LEU A 40 -15.47 -1.14 -1.63
N ASP A 41 -14.70 -2.23 -1.71
CA ASP A 41 -15.01 -3.39 -2.55
C ASP A 41 -15.72 -4.46 -1.71
N ARG A 42 -16.73 -5.10 -2.25
CA ARG A 42 -17.53 -6.12 -1.54
C ARG A 42 -16.89 -7.51 -1.46
N SER A 43 -15.69 -7.67 -2.02
CA SER A 43 -14.93 -8.92 -1.92
C SER A 43 -14.69 -9.31 -0.46
N THR A 44 -14.81 -10.60 -0.18
CA THR A 44 -14.54 -11.17 1.15
C THR A 44 -13.07 -11.52 1.37
N THR A 45 -12.25 -11.48 0.33
CA THR A 45 -10.79 -11.65 0.45
C THR A 45 -10.18 -10.39 1.06
N PRO A 46 -9.44 -10.46 2.18
CA PRO A 46 -8.81 -9.29 2.80
C PRO A 46 -7.80 -8.63 1.86
N ARG A 47 -8.11 -7.41 1.44
CA ARG A 47 -7.21 -6.62 0.58
C ARG A 47 -7.41 -5.14 0.82
N ALA A 48 -6.31 -4.39 0.79
CA ALA A 48 -6.29 -2.96 0.56
C ALA A 48 -5.20 -2.68 -0.46
N ALA A 49 -5.41 -1.76 -1.37
CA ALA A 49 -4.41 -1.45 -2.39
C ALA A 49 -4.61 -0.07 -3.00
N MET A 50 -3.52 0.62 -3.26
CA MET A 50 -3.49 1.77 -4.14
C MET A 50 -3.59 1.28 -5.59
N THR A 51 -4.72 1.51 -6.24
CA THR A 51 -5.02 1.04 -7.60
C THR A 51 -4.69 2.07 -8.67
N GLY A 52 -4.62 3.34 -8.29
CA GLY A 52 -4.34 4.46 -9.20
C GLY A 52 -3.53 5.57 -8.53
N GLN A 53 -3.54 6.74 -9.12
CA GLN A 53 -2.96 7.95 -8.52
C GLN A 53 -3.93 8.51 -7.48
N GLY A 54 -3.76 8.11 -6.22
CA GLY A 54 -4.65 8.49 -5.13
C GLY A 54 -5.90 7.61 -4.98
N GLU A 55 -6.11 6.64 -5.87
CA GLU A 55 -7.23 5.70 -5.78
C GLU A 55 -6.86 4.53 -4.87
N VAL A 56 -7.59 4.34 -3.77
CA VAL A 56 -7.42 3.24 -2.82
C VAL A 56 -8.69 2.40 -2.78
N THR A 57 -8.55 1.11 -2.90
CA THR A 57 -9.64 0.16 -2.70
C THR A 57 -9.40 -0.67 -1.45
N VAL A 58 -10.39 -0.73 -0.56
CA VAL A 58 -10.37 -1.59 0.63
C VAL A 58 -11.53 -2.56 0.53
N THR A 59 -11.27 -3.84 0.72
CA THR A 59 -12.31 -4.88 0.64
C THR A 59 -13.09 -5.02 1.93
N LEU A 60 -14.32 -5.51 1.84
CA LEU A 60 -15.14 -5.88 3.00
C LEU A 60 -14.46 -6.96 3.84
N GLY A 61 -13.71 -7.88 3.20
CA GLY A 61 -12.88 -8.86 3.90
C GLY A 61 -11.81 -8.19 4.78
N MET A 62 -11.12 -7.16 4.29
CA MET A 62 -10.18 -6.38 5.10
C MET A 62 -10.89 -5.69 6.26
N MET A 63 -12.00 -4.99 6.00
CA MET A 63 -12.77 -4.31 7.04
C MET A 63 -13.27 -5.28 8.13
N SER A 64 -13.56 -6.53 7.77
CA SER A 64 -13.98 -7.56 8.72
C SER A 64 -12.84 -8.11 9.58
N LEU A 65 -11.60 -8.05 9.08
CA LEU A 65 -10.40 -8.45 9.80
C LEU A 65 -10.00 -7.40 10.86
N LEU A 66 -10.25 -6.12 10.59
CA LEU A 66 -9.84 -5.01 11.45
C LEU A 66 -10.79 -4.83 12.64
N GLY A 67 -10.22 -4.54 13.81
CA GLY A 67 -10.96 -4.48 15.09
C GLY A 67 -11.34 -3.07 15.53
N SER A 68 -10.80 -2.02 14.90
CA SER A 68 -11.07 -0.63 15.28
C SER A 68 -10.85 0.32 14.11
N GLU A 69 -11.38 1.56 14.23
CA GLU A 69 -11.09 2.64 13.29
C GLU A 69 -9.59 3.00 13.24
N ASP A 70 -8.88 2.84 14.36
CA ASP A 70 -7.44 3.07 14.41
C ASP A 70 -6.69 2.08 13.54
N GLU A 71 -7.09 0.79 13.53
CA GLU A 71 -6.53 -0.22 12.65
C GLU A 71 -6.88 0.05 11.17
N VAL A 72 -8.10 0.52 10.88
CA VAL A 72 -8.48 0.97 9.54
C VAL A 72 -7.61 2.15 9.10
N ALA A 73 -7.36 3.10 10.00
CA ALA A 73 -6.48 4.24 9.74
C ALA A 73 -5.04 3.81 9.45
N ALA A 74 -4.52 2.77 10.13
CA ALA A 74 -3.19 2.24 9.84
C ALA A 74 -3.11 1.64 8.43
N VAL A 75 -4.11 0.85 8.01
CA VAL A 75 -4.15 0.23 6.68
C VAL A 75 -4.29 1.29 5.57
N VAL A 76 -5.24 2.21 5.70
CA VAL A 76 -5.44 3.29 4.71
C VAL A 76 -4.24 4.24 4.69
N GLY A 77 -3.70 4.57 5.87
CA GLY A 77 -2.50 5.38 6.02
C GLY A 77 -1.26 4.75 5.37
N HIS A 78 -1.15 3.41 5.42
CA HIS A 78 -0.09 2.66 4.75
C HIS A 78 -0.19 2.81 3.22
N GLU A 79 -1.38 2.69 2.64
CA GLU A 79 -1.59 2.93 1.20
C GLU A 79 -1.26 4.39 0.81
N PHE A 80 -1.65 5.35 1.65
CA PHE A 80 -1.27 6.76 1.45
C PHE A 80 0.24 6.96 1.57
N GLY A 81 0.91 6.24 2.48
CA GLY A 81 2.36 6.20 2.62
C GLY A 81 3.06 5.77 1.33
N HIS A 82 2.57 4.71 0.69
CA HIS A 82 3.08 4.28 -0.62
C HIS A 82 2.95 5.35 -1.70
N HIS A 83 1.85 6.10 -1.69
CA HIS A 83 1.66 7.21 -2.63
C HIS A 83 2.63 8.37 -2.35
N VAL A 84 2.69 8.82 -1.09
CA VAL A 84 3.55 9.94 -0.66
C VAL A 84 5.03 9.64 -0.92
N ALA A 85 5.48 8.41 -0.70
CA ALA A 85 6.86 7.96 -0.99
C ALA A 85 7.12 7.70 -2.50
N GLY A 86 6.11 7.83 -3.35
CA GLY A 86 6.23 7.61 -4.80
C GLY A 86 6.45 6.15 -5.21
N HIS A 87 6.16 5.19 -4.32
CA HIS A 87 6.39 3.76 -4.58
C HIS A 87 5.58 3.24 -5.77
N ILE A 88 4.37 3.77 -5.99
CA ILE A 88 3.51 3.38 -7.11
C ILE A 88 4.18 3.70 -8.45
N GLY A 89 4.78 4.89 -8.58
CA GLY A 89 5.52 5.28 -9.78
C GLY A 89 6.75 4.42 -9.99
N LYS A 90 7.55 4.19 -8.94
CA LYS A 90 8.73 3.31 -8.98
C LYS A 90 8.36 1.89 -9.40
N ARG A 91 7.28 1.33 -8.85
CA ARG A 91 6.77 0.00 -9.18
C ARG A 91 6.35 -0.10 -10.64
N ARG A 92 5.59 0.88 -11.15
CA ARG A 92 5.20 0.95 -12.57
C ARG A 92 6.42 0.99 -13.50
N ALA A 93 7.41 1.82 -13.17
CA ALA A 93 8.65 1.90 -13.96
C ALA A 93 9.40 0.57 -13.97
N ARG A 94 9.53 -0.11 -12.82
CA ARG A 94 10.16 -1.44 -12.73
C ARG A 94 9.40 -2.49 -13.56
N SER A 95 8.06 -2.49 -13.48
CA SER A 95 7.21 -3.41 -14.25
C SER A 95 7.36 -3.19 -15.75
N PHE A 96 7.38 -1.94 -16.19
CA PHE A 96 7.60 -1.59 -17.59
C PHE A 96 8.99 -2.05 -18.06
N ALA A 97 10.04 -1.76 -17.32
CA ALA A 97 11.40 -2.18 -17.65
C ALA A 97 11.52 -3.71 -17.73
N ALA A 98 10.98 -4.44 -16.74
CA ALA A 98 10.99 -5.90 -16.75
C ALA A 98 10.21 -6.48 -17.93
N GLY A 99 9.04 -5.92 -18.25
CA GLY A 99 8.25 -6.32 -19.42
C GLY A 99 8.99 -6.08 -20.74
N THR A 100 9.68 -4.95 -20.86
CA THR A 100 10.49 -4.63 -22.04
C THR A 100 11.66 -5.59 -22.20
N VAL A 101 12.40 -5.88 -21.12
CA VAL A 101 13.53 -6.83 -21.16
C VAL A 101 13.05 -8.25 -21.52
N ALA A 102 11.96 -8.72 -20.91
CA ALA A 102 11.40 -10.04 -21.23
C ALA A 102 10.95 -10.12 -22.70
N GLY A 103 10.28 -9.08 -23.19
CA GLY A 103 9.85 -9.01 -24.59
C GLY A 103 11.01 -8.99 -25.58
N THR A 104 12.10 -8.26 -25.30
CA THR A 104 13.29 -8.21 -26.17
C THR A 104 14.08 -9.51 -26.15
N LEU A 105 14.23 -10.16 -25.00
CA LEU A 105 14.92 -11.45 -24.90
C LEU A 105 14.19 -12.55 -25.68
N LEU A 106 12.85 -12.63 -25.55
CA LEU A 106 12.06 -13.61 -26.32
C LEU A 106 12.02 -13.28 -27.80
N GLY A 107 11.94 -12.03 -28.19
CA GLY A 107 12.04 -11.60 -29.57
C GLY A 107 13.39 -11.93 -30.23
N ALA A 108 14.48 -11.93 -29.46
CA ALA A 108 15.83 -12.31 -29.93
C ALA A 108 16.01 -13.84 -30.06
N VAL A 109 15.27 -14.64 -29.29
CA VAL A 109 15.37 -16.11 -29.32
C VAL A 109 14.47 -16.75 -30.41
N VAL A 110 13.42 -16.03 -30.85
CA VAL A 110 12.51 -16.52 -31.90
C VAL A 110 12.99 -16.01 -33.25
N PRO A 111 13.62 -16.85 -34.09
CA PRO A 111 14.24 -16.43 -35.36
C PRO A 111 13.21 -16.07 -36.47
N PHE A 112 11.94 -16.14 -36.18
CA PHE A 112 10.87 -15.77 -37.09
C PHE A 112 10.32 -14.39 -36.72
N GLY A 113 10.91 -13.36 -37.31
CA GLY A 113 10.34 -12.02 -37.31
C GLY A 113 8.98 -12.05 -38.01
N GLY A 114 7.91 -11.86 -37.24
CA GLY A 114 6.56 -11.83 -37.77
C GLY A 114 5.56 -11.63 -36.62
N ILE A 115 4.27 -11.62 -36.98
CA ILE A 115 3.16 -11.45 -36.04
C ILE A 115 3.22 -12.43 -34.85
N ALA A 116 3.72 -13.65 -35.06
CA ALA A 116 3.90 -14.66 -34.04
C ALA A 116 4.99 -14.28 -33.01
N GLY A 117 6.15 -13.78 -33.46
CA GLY A 117 7.21 -13.29 -32.56
C GLY A 117 6.77 -12.06 -31.76
N TRP A 118 6.03 -11.16 -32.39
CA TRP A 118 5.44 -10.01 -31.72
C TRP A 118 4.39 -10.42 -30.64
N ALA A 119 3.50 -11.35 -30.97
CA ALA A 119 2.47 -11.85 -30.06
C ALA A 119 3.09 -12.58 -28.83
N LEU A 120 4.14 -13.39 -29.05
CA LEU A 120 4.87 -14.06 -27.96
C LEU A 120 5.65 -13.05 -27.11
N GLY A 121 6.26 -12.05 -27.72
CA GLY A 121 6.95 -10.97 -27.02
C GLY A 121 5.98 -10.15 -26.15
N GLN A 122 4.78 -9.85 -26.64
CA GLN A 122 3.73 -9.15 -25.87
C GLN A 122 3.22 -10.02 -24.71
N GLY A 123 3.00 -11.31 -24.93
CA GLY A 123 2.59 -12.24 -23.87
C GLY A 123 3.65 -12.34 -22.76
N ALA A 124 4.92 -12.43 -23.11
CA ALA A 124 6.01 -12.47 -22.15
C ALA A 124 6.22 -11.14 -21.40
N ALA A 125 6.06 -10.01 -22.10
CA ALA A 125 6.07 -8.69 -21.46
C ALA A 125 4.95 -8.57 -20.45
N GLN A 126 3.76 -9.09 -20.76
CA GLN A 126 2.61 -9.09 -19.85
C GLN A 126 2.84 -9.99 -18.63
N ILE A 127 3.40 -11.18 -18.81
CA ILE A 127 3.74 -12.11 -17.72
C ILE A 127 4.84 -11.50 -16.83
N GLY A 128 5.90 -10.96 -17.42
CA GLY A 128 6.99 -10.31 -16.69
C GLY A 128 6.50 -9.09 -15.90
N SER A 129 5.67 -8.25 -16.51
CA SER A 129 5.09 -7.09 -15.83
C SER A 129 4.15 -7.49 -14.69
N SER A 130 3.36 -8.54 -14.86
CA SER A 130 2.45 -9.04 -13.81
C SER A 130 3.21 -9.61 -12.62
N ALA A 131 4.27 -10.39 -12.86
CA ALA A 131 5.11 -10.97 -11.80
C ALA A 131 5.83 -9.89 -10.98
N THR A 132 6.28 -8.79 -11.62
CA THR A 132 6.95 -7.68 -10.91
C THR A 132 5.98 -6.70 -10.25
N GLN A 133 4.67 -6.78 -10.54
CA GLN A 133 3.66 -5.94 -9.92
C GLN A 133 3.21 -6.41 -8.54
N LEU A 134 3.55 -7.64 -8.14
CA LEU A 134 2.88 -8.32 -7.03
C LEU A 134 3.34 -7.89 -5.65
N ALA A 135 4.57 -7.41 -5.46
CA ALA A 135 5.02 -7.05 -4.13
C ALA A 135 5.87 -5.76 -4.09
N PHE A 136 5.75 -5.03 -3.00
CA PHE A 136 6.70 -3.98 -2.63
C PHE A 136 7.94 -4.61 -1.99
N SER A 137 9.07 -3.91 -2.06
CA SER A 137 10.26 -4.33 -1.32
C SER A 137 10.06 -4.10 0.18
N LYS A 138 10.83 -4.81 1.02
CA LYS A 138 10.78 -4.62 2.47
C LYS A 138 11.11 -3.18 2.90
N ASP A 139 11.95 -2.49 2.14
CA ASP A 139 12.28 -1.08 2.41
C ASP A 139 11.09 -0.16 2.09
N GLU A 140 10.41 -0.40 0.96
CA GLU A 140 9.20 0.34 0.60
C GLU A 140 8.07 0.10 1.61
N GLU A 141 7.94 -1.12 2.13
CA GLU A 141 6.98 -1.44 3.20
C GLU A 141 7.30 -0.70 4.49
N ARG A 142 8.57 -0.69 4.91
CA ARG A 142 9.01 0.02 6.12
C ARG A 142 8.82 1.53 6.00
N GLU A 143 9.06 2.09 4.81
CA GLU A 143 8.84 3.51 4.55
C GLU A 143 7.35 3.85 4.56
N ALA A 144 6.49 3.01 3.96
CA ALA A 144 5.05 3.19 3.99
C ALA A 144 4.49 3.08 5.42
N ASP A 145 4.96 2.11 6.23
CA ASP A 145 4.60 1.99 7.63
C ASP A 145 5.03 3.21 8.45
N TYR A 146 6.24 3.69 8.23
CA TYR A 146 6.77 4.88 8.89
C TYR A 146 5.91 6.11 8.60
N LEU A 147 5.61 6.38 7.34
CA LEU A 147 4.74 7.49 6.94
C LEU A 147 3.30 7.30 7.46
N SER A 148 2.80 6.06 7.46
CA SER A 148 1.49 5.73 8.05
C SER A 148 1.42 6.14 9.52
N GLY A 149 2.45 5.89 10.33
CA GLY A 149 2.49 6.29 11.73
C GLY A 149 2.29 7.79 11.91
N TYR A 150 2.94 8.61 11.10
CA TYR A 150 2.75 10.06 11.11
C TYR A 150 1.36 10.48 10.64
N LEU A 151 0.83 9.84 9.59
CA LEU A 151 -0.51 10.12 9.07
C LEU A 151 -1.59 9.79 10.11
N VAL A 152 -1.48 8.64 10.76
CA VAL A 152 -2.38 8.17 11.82
C VAL A 152 -2.40 9.14 13.00
N ALA A 153 -1.22 9.57 13.47
CA ALA A 153 -1.09 10.54 14.55
C ALA A 153 -1.67 11.91 14.20
N ARG A 154 -1.34 12.44 13.02
CA ARG A 154 -1.86 13.71 12.51
C ARG A 154 -3.38 13.70 12.34
N ALA A 155 -3.94 12.54 11.97
CA ALA A 155 -5.38 12.34 11.87
C ALA A 155 -6.05 12.13 13.25
N GLY A 156 -5.28 12.09 14.36
CA GLY A 156 -5.76 11.97 15.72
C GLY A 156 -6.26 10.58 16.09
N TYR A 157 -5.70 9.53 15.49
CA TYR A 157 -5.93 8.14 15.86
C TYR A 157 -4.90 7.64 16.87
N ASP A 158 -5.26 6.62 17.64
CA ASP A 158 -4.40 5.98 18.62
C ASP A 158 -3.38 5.04 17.95
N LEU A 159 -2.09 5.36 18.10
CA LEU A 159 -1.01 4.61 17.46
C LEU A 159 -0.81 3.19 18.01
N ASP A 160 -1.08 2.97 19.32
CA ASP A 160 -0.95 1.64 19.93
C ASP A 160 -2.06 0.73 19.41
N ARG A 161 -3.29 1.24 19.35
CA ARG A 161 -4.44 0.51 18.80
C ARG A 161 -4.28 0.28 17.29
N ALA A 162 -3.81 1.28 16.57
CA ALA A 162 -3.51 1.16 15.15
C ALA A 162 -2.48 0.05 14.88
N GLY A 163 -1.45 -0.06 15.70
CA GLY A 163 -0.41 -1.09 15.60
C GLY A 163 -0.89 -2.52 15.79
N LEU A 164 -2.09 -2.76 16.35
CA LEU A 164 -2.65 -4.10 16.48
C LEU A 164 -2.91 -4.77 15.13
N VAL A 165 -3.07 -3.98 14.06
CA VAL A 165 -3.21 -4.51 12.70
C VAL A 165 -2.02 -5.39 12.30
N TRP A 166 -0.78 -4.99 12.63
CA TRP A 166 0.42 -5.77 12.32
C TRP A 166 0.45 -7.10 13.06
N VAL A 167 -0.09 -7.14 14.28
CA VAL A 167 -0.25 -8.38 15.05
C VAL A 167 -1.29 -9.30 14.39
N ARG A 168 -2.42 -8.75 13.95
CA ARG A 168 -3.48 -9.52 13.26
C ARG A 168 -2.98 -10.10 11.95
N LEU A 169 -2.34 -9.28 11.12
CA LEU A 169 -1.80 -9.70 9.82
C LEU A 169 -0.68 -10.74 9.96
N THR A 170 0.12 -10.69 11.03
CA THR A 170 1.19 -11.67 11.28
C THR A 170 0.65 -12.99 11.85
N ARG A 171 -0.43 -12.94 12.64
CA ARG A 171 -1.02 -14.12 13.29
C ARG A 171 -2.11 -14.79 12.45
N GLY A 172 -2.69 -14.08 11.50
CA GLY A 172 -3.69 -14.61 10.59
C GLY A 172 -3.14 -15.78 9.79
N GLY A 173 -3.96 -16.83 9.64
CA GLY A 173 -3.61 -17.97 8.81
C GLY A 173 -3.48 -17.59 7.32
N PRO A 174 -2.86 -18.44 6.49
CA PRO A 174 -2.70 -18.17 5.06
C PRO A 174 -4.00 -17.80 4.34
N ASN A 175 -5.14 -18.38 4.76
CA ASN A 175 -6.45 -18.11 4.17
C ASN A 175 -7.09 -16.80 4.68
N GLU A 176 -6.64 -16.27 5.82
CA GLU A 176 -7.21 -15.06 6.45
C GLU A 176 -6.51 -13.79 5.98
N THR A 177 -5.25 -13.90 5.57
CA THR A 177 -4.40 -12.77 5.19
C THR A 177 -3.90 -12.85 3.75
N ALA A 178 -4.20 -13.94 3.03
CA ALA A 178 -3.96 -14.06 1.60
C ALA A 178 -4.58 -12.85 0.87
N GLY A 179 -3.99 -12.37 -0.15
CA GLY A 179 -4.45 -11.17 -0.85
C GLY A 179 -3.84 -9.86 -0.33
N TRP A 180 -3.75 -9.62 0.97
CA TRP A 180 -2.95 -8.52 1.52
C TRP A 180 -1.46 -8.87 1.47
N LEU A 181 -1.08 -10.02 2.00
CA LEU A 181 0.33 -10.46 2.07
C LEU A 181 0.95 -10.72 0.70
N ASP A 182 0.16 -10.94 -0.34
CA ASP A 182 0.64 -11.10 -1.71
C ASP A 182 1.33 -9.84 -2.24
N SER A 183 0.88 -8.66 -1.83
CA SER A 183 1.43 -7.37 -2.24
C SER A 183 2.23 -6.68 -1.13
N HIS A 184 1.97 -7.00 0.13
CA HIS A 184 2.58 -6.38 1.32
C HIS A 184 3.16 -7.44 2.25
N PRO A 185 4.39 -7.91 2.00
CA PRO A 185 5.02 -8.93 2.83
C PRO A 185 5.01 -8.54 4.31
N ALA A 186 4.46 -9.40 5.17
CA ALA A 186 4.48 -9.21 6.61
C ALA A 186 5.70 -9.88 7.23
N GLY A 187 6.13 -9.34 8.38
CA GLY A 187 7.18 -9.93 9.18
C GLY A 187 7.23 -9.31 10.58
N PRO A 188 7.80 -9.99 11.56
CA PRO A 188 7.93 -9.46 12.92
C PRO A 188 8.72 -8.14 12.97
N GLU A 189 9.59 -7.91 11.99
CA GLU A 189 10.34 -6.67 11.84
C GLU A 189 9.44 -5.44 11.60
N ARG A 190 8.27 -5.60 10.96
CA ARG A 190 7.30 -4.49 10.76
C ARG A 190 6.73 -4.02 12.10
N LEU A 191 6.37 -4.94 12.99
CA LEU A 191 5.88 -4.59 14.32
C LEU A 191 6.94 -3.85 15.16
N ALA A 192 8.20 -4.29 15.09
CA ALA A 192 9.31 -3.62 15.77
C ALA A 192 9.55 -2.21 15.18
N ALA A 193 9.53 -2.08 13.86
CA ALA A 193 9.65 -0.79 13.18
C ALA A 193 8.50 0.17 13.52
N TRP A 194 7.27 -0.35 13.61
CA TRP A 194 6.10 0.44 14.03
C TRP A 194 6.27 1.00 15.44
N ARG A 195 6.75 0.20 16.40
CA ARG A 195 7.03 0.67 17.77
C ARG A 195 8.04 1.80 17.79
N ASN A 196 9.14 1.67 17.06
CA ASN A 196 10.14 2.73 16.94
C ASN A 196 9.54 4.00 16.30
N THR A 197 8.64 3.85 15.35
CA THR A 197 7.92 4.99 14.76
C THR A 197 6.99 5.66 15.77
N ILE A 198 6.29 4.90 16.62
CA ILE A 198 5.46 5.45 17.70
C ILE A 198 6.30 6.31 18.63
N ASP A 199 7.46 5.82 19.07
CA ASP A 199 8.34 6.55 19.98
C ASP A 199 8.85 7.85 19.33
N GLU A 200 9.21 7.81 18.05
CA GLU A 200 9.63 8.98 17.26
C GLU A 200 8.49 10.00 17.12
N VAL A 201 7.29 9.54 16.75
CA VAL A 201 6.09 10.38 16.62
C VAL A 201 5.73 11.06 17.93
N ARG A 202 5.79 10.33 19.06
CA ARG A 202 5.50 10.88 20.39
C ARG A 202 6.52 11.91 20.85
N ALA A 203 7.76 11.78 20.42
CA ALA A 203 8.82 12.76 20.66
C ALA A 203 8.78 13.97 19.70
N SER A 204 8.00 13.89 18.63
CA SER A 204 7.89 14.93 17.61
C SER A 204 6.90 16.02 18.04
N SER A 205 7.33 17.27 18.05
CA SER A 205 6.47 18.43 18.37
C SER A 205 5.62 18.92 17.18
N ASP A 206 6.01 18.58 15.96
CA ASP A 206 5.43 19.06 14.72
C ASP A 206 4.79 17.96 13.85
N LEU A 207 4.96 16.71 14.26
CA LEU A 207 4.51 15.53 13.53
C LEU A 207 5.01 15.52 12.06
N VAL A 208 6.23 15.97 11.82
CA VAL A 208 6.88 15.95 10.51
C VAL A 208 7.86 14.78 10.47
N PRO A 209 7.74 13.87 9.49
CA PRO A 209 8.68 12.77 9.32
C PRO A 209 10.10 13.28 9.09
N ARG A 210 11.07 12.77 9.85
CA ARG A 210 12.46 13.22 9.80
C ARG A 210 13.35 12.37 8.88
N ARG A 211 12.84 11.23 8.45
CA ARG A 211 13.51 10.35 7.50
C ARG A 211 12.91 10.62 6.12
N PRO A 212 13.64 11.34 5.23
CA PRO A 212 13.22 11.41 3.84
C PRO A 212 13.25 9.99 3.28
N GLY A 213 12.28 9.66 2.45
CA GLY A 213 12.31 8.44 1.66
C GLY A 213 13.60 8.38 0.85
N ARG A 214 14.37 7.32 1.01
CA ARG A 214 15.58 7.07 0.24
C ARG A 214 15.28 6.24 -1.00
#